data_d205bb2a5fddf6f23c73a8d3d3e8df23
#
_entry.id   d205bb2a5fddf6f23c73a8d3d3e8df23
#
_cell.length_a   1.000
_cell.length_b   1.000
_cell.length_c   1.000
_cell.angle_alpha   90.00
_cell.angle_beta   90.00
_cell.angle_gamma   90.00
#
_symmetry.space_group_name_H-M   'P 1'
#
loop_
_entity.id
_entity.type
_entity.pdbx_description
1 polymer ?
#
loop_
_entity_poly.entity_id
_entity_poly.type
_entity_poly.pdbx_seq_one_letter_code
_entity_poly.pdbx_strand_id
1 'polypeptide(L)'
;MANYVIAVHCGAGYHSRQKEEAYKTLCKSICLKVCHMLEKGSEAVECVTEAVKLLEDSKLTNAGRGSSLNIRGCVECDASIMEGKKLLFGAVGAISGVQNPIEVSAMLINRQLGEKLSLGRLHPSVLVGEGASQWAVANGIHKMDPRLLITDESQKTYNNHKRKLDSHNQKVSKKRKIDHQSDDKNEEIEDLQEDKDVVQDTVGAVVMDTRRNIASAVSSGGISLKQPGRLGPAAIYGAGCWAYNQRPGKPGVGTVTSGSGEHIIRTVLARECAMSIQRENNASLGLSQGFKQSLLESEFLSEEEEKYAGVLALVHNEDNTAEVLWGHTTDSMCVGYMSSSLKKPKVVMSRLPTGGIPGKSFTMLGMPV
;
A
#
# COMPACT_ATOMS: atom_id res chain seq x y z
N MET A 1 -22.02 -11.41 15.29
CA MET A 1 -21.05 -10.31 15.37
C MET A 1 -19.67 -10.90 15.28
N ALA A 2 -18.79 -10.30 14.48
CA ALA A 2 -17.43 -10.80 14.32
C ALA A 2 -16.57 -10.51 15.55
N ASN A 3 -15.86 -11.51 16.07
CA ASN A 3 -14.92 -11.33 17.18
C ASN A 3 -13.55 -10.84 16.73
N TYR A 4 -13.21 -11.11 15.47
CA TYR A 4 -11.99 -10.64 14.80
C TYR A 4 -12.25 -10.54 13.30
N VAL A 5 -11.47 -9.72 12.63
CA VAL A 5 -11.55 -9.49 11.18
C VAL A 5 -10.14 -9.31 10.62
N ILE A 6 -9.90 -9.88 9.44
CA ILE A 6 -8.76 -9.59 8.57
C ILE A 6 -9.27 -9.14 7.20
N ALA A 7 -8.70 -8.08 6.65
CA ALA A 7 -8.85 -7.71 5.26
C ALA A 7 -7.49 -7.36 4.65
N VAL A 8 -7.25 -7.80 3.42
CA VAL A 8 -5.99 -7.60 2.68
C VAL A 8 -6.25 -7.16 1.26
N HIS A 9 -5.31 -6.43 0.66
CA HIS A 9 -5.31 -6.17 -0.78
C HIS A 9 -3.93 -6.43 -1.41
N CYS A 10 -3.95 -6.81 -2.68
CA CYS A 10 -2.75 -7.01 -3.51
C CYS A 10 -2.49 -5.85 -4.47
N GLY A 11 -2.96 -4.63 -4.10
CA GLY A 11 -2.79 -3.44 -4.89
C GLY A 11 -4.06 -2.93 -5.57
N ALA A 12 -4.00 -1.68 -6.04
CA ALA A 12 -4.98 -1.02 -6.88
C ALA A 12 -4.29 -0.49 -8.14
N GLY A 13 -4.55 -1.14 -9.28
CA GLY A 13 -3.88 -0.89 -10.56
C GLY A 13 -4.51 -1.72 -11.66
N TYR A 14 -3.69 -2.31 -12.52
CA TYR A 14 -4.11 -3.24 -13.55
C TYR A 14 -3.73 -4.68 -13.18
N HIS A 15 -4.72 -5.54 -12.96
CA HIS A 15 -4.52 -6.97 -12.73
C HIS A 15 -4.98 -7.76 -13.96
N SER A 16 -4.04 -8.43 -14.63
CA SER A 16 -4.37 -9.24 -15.80
C SER A 16 -5.34 -10.38 -15.43
N ARG A 17 -6.26 -10.71 -16.33
CA ARG A 17 -7.21 -11.82 -16.12
C ARG A 17 -6.51 -13.17 -15.98
N GLN A 18 -5.34 -13.34 -16.58
CA GLN A 18 -4.55 -14.58 -16.50
C GLN A 18 -4.00 -14.84 -15.09
N LYS A 19 -3.66 -13.79 -14.34
CA LYS A 19 -3.12 -13.88 -12.97
C LYS A 19 -4.19 -13.78 -11.88
N GLU A 20 -5.45 -13.51 -12.24
CA GLU A 20 -6.53 -13.22 -11.29
C GLU A 20 -6.69 -14.33 -10.23
N GLU A 21 -6.72 -15.61 -10.64
CA GLU A 21 -6.86 -16.73 -9.70
C GLU A 21 -5.64 -16.88 -8.77
N ALA A 22 -4.45 -16.54 -9.24
CA ALA A 22 -3.26 -16.54 -8.39
C ALA A 22 -3.35 -15.49 -7.28
N TYR A 23 -3.77 -14.26 -7.59
CA TYR A 23 -4.02 -13.21 -6.59
C TYR A 23 -5.12 -13.61 -5.60
N LYS A 24 -6.23 -14.18 -6.10
CA LYS A 24 -7.30 -14.66 -5.23
C LYS A 24 -6.85 -15.78 -4.29
N THR A 25 -6.03 -16.71 -4.78
CA THR A 25 -5.46 -17.79 -3.98
C THR A 25 -4.53 -17.25 -2.90
N LEU A 26 -3.68 -16.27 -3.23
CA LEU A 26 -2.80 -15.59 -2.27
C LEU A 26 -3.62 -14.92 -1.16
N CYS A 27 -4.60 -14.10 -1.49
CA CYS A 27 -5.46 -13.45 -0.49
C CYS A 27 -6.19 -14.47 0.39
N LYS A 28 -6.69 -15.58 -0.19
CA LYS A 28 -7.32 -16.67 0.57
C LYS A 28 -6.38 -17.28 1.59
N SER A 29 -5.17 -17.64 1.19
CA SER A 29 -4.18 -18.28 2.07
C SER A 29 -3.79 -17.38 3.22
N ILE A 30 -3.60 -16.08 2.96
CA ILE A 30 -3.28 -15.07 3.97
C ILE A 30 -4.43 -14.95 4.99
N CYS A 31 -5.67 -14.78 4.52
CA CYS A 31 -6.84 -14.69 5.40
C CYS A 31 -6.96 -15.92 6.32
N LEU A 32 -6.78 -17.13 5.80
CA LEU A 32 -6.82 -18.36 6.59
C LEU A 32 -5.72 -18.42 7.65
N LYS A 33 -4.48 -18.09 7.26
CA LYS A 33 -3.33 -18.09 8.17
C LYS A 33 -3.54 -17.10 9.31
N VAL A 34 -3.95 -15.87 8.99
CA VAL A 34 -4.14 -14.80 9.99
C VAL A 34 -5.35 -15.09 10.88
N CYS A 35 -6.46 -15.62 10.34
CA CYS A 35 -7.59 -16.03 11.19
C CYS A 35 -7.16 -17.08 12.22
N HIS A 36 -6.34 -18.06 11.83
CA HIS A 36 -5.82 -19.05 12.76
C HIS A 36 -4.94 -18.41 13.87
N MET A 37 -4.17 -17.37 13.56
CA MET A 37 -3.43 -16.61 14.57
C MET A 37 -4.38 -15.87 15.51
N LEU A 38 -5.41 -15.22 14.98
CA LEU A 38 -6.42 -14.50 15.74
C LEU A 38 -7.22 -15.42 16.65
N GLU A 39 -7.56 -16.63 16.20
CA GLU A 39 -8.19 -17.69 16.99
C GLU A 39 -7.34 -18.11 18.20
N LYS A 40 -6.02 -18.07 18.05
CA LYS A 40 -5.05 -18.34 19.12
C LYS A 40 -4.78 -17.14 20.03
N GLY A 41 -5.40 -15.99 19.77
CA GLY A 41 -5.30 -14.79 20.58
C GLY A 41 -4.13 -13.86 20.22
N SER A 42 -3.51 -14.03 19.05
CA SER A 42 -2.48 -13.09 18.56
C SER A 42 -3.02 -11.66 18.45
N GLU A 43 -2.14 -10.69 18.69
CA GLU A 43 -2.49 -9.26 18.65
C GLU A 43 -2.59 -8.72 17.22
N ALA A 44 -3.36 -7.63 17.05
CA ALA A 44 -3.59 -7.03 15.74
C ALA A 44 -2.29 -6.65 15.00
N VAL A 45 -1.30 -6.09 15.72
CA VAL A 45 0.01 -5.73 15.13
C VAL A 45 0.76 -6.96 14.63
N GLU A 46 0.78 -8.04 15.41
CA GLU A 46 1.41 -9.30 15.01
C GLU A 46 0.72 -9.89 13.76
N CYS A 47 -0.61 -9.92 13.78
CA CYS A 47 -1.42 -10.46 12.69
C CYS A 47 -1.31 -9.65 11.39
N VAL A 48 -1.32 -8.31 11.48
CA VAL A 48 -1.15 -7.45 10.29
C VAL A 48 0.26 -7.52 9.73
N THR A 49 1.26 -7.69 10.59
CA THR A 49 2.66 -7.91 10.18
C THR A 49 2.79 -9.21 9.40
N GLU A 50 2.25 -10.32 9.91
CA GLU A 50 2.27 -11.61 9.21
C GLU A 50 1.53 -11.54 7.87
N ALA A 51 0.38 -10.86 7.80
CA ALA A 51 -0.37 -10.67 6.56
C ALA A 51 0.47 -9.99 5.49
N VAL A 52 1.11 -8.85 5.82
CA VAL A 52 1.94 -8.10 4.86
C VAL A 52 3.24 -8.84 4.55
N LYS A 53 3.84 -9.54 5.51
CA LYS A 53 5.01 -10.40 5.27
C LYS A 53 4.73 -11.48 4.21
N LEU A 54 3.59 -12.14 4.27
CA LEU A 54 3.18 -13.13 3.25
C LEU A 54 2.95 -12.48 1.88
N LEU A 55 2.52 -11.23 1.84
CA LEU A 55 2.45 -10.45 0.59
C LEU A 55 3.84 -10.09 0.06
N GLU A 56 4.78 -9.68 0.93
CA GLU A 56 6.18 -9.38 0.58
C GLU A 56 6.95 -10.61 0.08
N ASP A 57 6.64 -11.81 0.59
CA ASP A 57 7.27 -13.07 0.16
C ASP A 57 6.74 -13.55 -1.20
N SER A 58 5.61 -13.02 -1.65
CA SER A 58 4.97 -13.41 -2.91
C SER A 58 5.64 -12.75 -4.11
N LYS A 59 5.95 -13.52 -5.15
CA LYS A 59 6.43 -12.99 -6.44
C LYS A 59 5.37 -12.26 -7.26
N LEU A 60 4.10 -12.32 -6.83
CA LEU A 60 2.97 -11.70 -7.53
C LEU A 60 2.80 -10.23 -7.20
N THR A 61 3.44 -9.74 -6.14
CA THR A 61 3.22 -8.42 -5.57
C THR A 61 4.42 -7.51 -5.80
N ASN A 62 4.17 -6.20 -5.78
CA ASN A 62 5.23 -5.17 -5.82
C ASN A 62 5.61 -4.75 -4.39
N ALA A 63 6.04 -5.72 -3.56
CA ALA A 63 6.51 -5.49 -2.21
C ALA A 63 7.50 -6.60 -1.83
N GLY A 64 8.58 -6.29 -1.11
CA GLY A 64 9.59 -7.27 -0.76
C GLY A 64 10.14 -7.98 -2.02
N ARG A 65 9.86 -9.29 -2.13
CA ARG A 65 10.27 -10.10 -3.28
C ARG A 65 9.40 -9.80 -4.51
N GLY A 66 10.02 -9.38 -5.60
CA GLY A 66 9.32 -9.00 -6.83
C GLY A 66 9.08 -7.51 -6.95
N SER A 67 9.59 -6.72 -6.01
CA SER A 67 9.55 -5.27 -6.05
C SER A 67 10.14 -4.70 -7.34
N SER A 68 9.54 -3.59 -7.77
CA SER A 68 10.08 -2.75 -8.85
C SER A 68 11.48 -2.28 -8.52
N LEU A 69 12.35 -2.23 -9.55
CA LEU A 69 13.72 -1.77 -9.39
C LEU A 69 13.81 -0.26 -9.63
N ASN A 70 14.69 0.38 -8.87
CA ASN A 70 15.04 1.78 -9.08
C ASN A 70 15.88 1.95 -10.37
N ILE A 71 16.18 3.19 -10.77
CA ILE A 71 16.91 3.47 -12.03
C ILE A 71 18.31 2.85 -12.09
N ARG A 72 18.88 2.45 -10.92
CA ARG A 72 20.17 1.75 -10.81
C ARG A 72 20.03 0.22 -10.83
N GLY A 73 18.81 -0.31 -10.97
CA GLY A 73 18.57 -1.76 -10.95
C GLY A 73 18.60 -2.38 -9.56
N CYS A 74 18.33 -1.62 -8.50
CA CYS A 74 18.34 -2.07 -7.12
C CYS A 74 16.92 -2.09 -6.54
N VAL A 75 16.64 -3.01 -5.61
CA VAL A 75 15.43 -3.04 -4.82
C VAL A 75 15.59 -2.13 -3.60
N GLU A 76 14.65 -1.21 -3.43
CA GLU A 76 14.44 -0.39 -2.24
C GLU A 76 12.96 -0.43 -1.90
N CYS A 77 12.60 -0.78 -0.68
CA CYS A 77 11.22 -0.96 -0.25
C CYS A 77 10.82 0.06 0.82
N ASP A 78 9.52 0.30 0.89
CA ASP A 78 8.87 1.14 1.88
C ASP A 78 7.83 0.29 2.63
N ALA A 79 7.72 0.44 3.95
CA ALA A 79 6.68 -0.23 4.73
C ALA A 79 6.30 0.58 5.97
N SER A 80 5.05 0.47 6.39
CA SER A 80 4.61 1.05 7.66
C SER A 80 3.48 0.28 8.32
N ILE A 81 3.37 0.47 9.64
CA ILE A 81 2.28 -0.02 10.48
C ILE A 81 1.77 1.15 11.33
N MET A 82 0.45 1.22 11.47
CA MET A 82 -0.24 2.06 12.45
C MET A 82 -1.00 1.17 13.43
N GLU A 83 -0.77 1.38 14.72
CA GLU A 83 -1.44 0.70 15.83
C GLU A 83 -2.51 1.64 16.43
N GLY A 84 -3.77 1.19 16.46
CA GLY A 84 -4.92 2.04 16.75
C GLY A 84 -5.23 2.31 18.22
N LYS A 85 -4.65 1.54 19.17
CA LYS A 85 -4.92 1.68 20.60
C LYS A 85 -4.12 2.82 21.24
N LYS A 86 -2.80 2.82 21.02
CA LYS A 86 -1.88 3.86 21.50
C LYS A 86 -1.49 4.87 20.42
N LEU A 87 -1.99 4.68 19.21
CA LEU A 87 -1.73 5.53 18.04
C LEU A 87 -0.24 5.58 17.66
N LEU A 88 0.42 4.43 17.76
CA LEU A 88 1.82 4.30 17.42
C LEU A 88 2.00 4.03 15.93
N PHE A 89 3.04 4.63 15.38
CA PHE A 89 3.43 4.48 13.98
C PHE A 89 4.88 4.00 13.89
N GLY A 90 5.11 3.00 13.06
CA GLY A 90 6.44 2.51 12.72
C GLY A 90 6.58 2.42 11.21
N ALA A 91 7.64 3.02 10.64
CA ALA A 91 7.87 2.99 9.20
C ALA A 91 9.34 2.87 8.82
N VAL A 92 9.56 2.22 7.68
CA VAL A 92 10.85 2.25 6.99
C VAL A 92 10.65 2.68 5.55
N GLY A 93 11.61 3.46 5.04
CA GLY A 93 11.58 3.92 3.66
C GLY A 93 12.91 3.71 2.95
N ALA A 94 12.84 3.42 1.65
CA ALA A 94 13.99 3.13 0.81
C ALA A 94 14.98 2.11 1.45
N ILE A 95 14.45 1.15 2.22
CA ILE A 95 15.25 0.12 2.89
C ILE A 95 15.65 -0.96 1.88
N SER A 96 16.89 -1.42 1.97
CA SER A 96 17.44 -2.48 1.12
C SER A 96 18.17 -3.52 1.97
N GLY A 97 18.30 -4.75 1.46
CA GLY A 97 19.02 -5.81 2.16
C GLY A 97 18.28 -6.43 3.35
N VAL A 98 16.95 -6.28 3.38
CA VAL A 98 16.04 -6.91 4.34
C VAL A 98 14.96 -7.66 3.55
N GLN A 99 14.63 -8.90 3.95
CA GLN A 99 13.63 -9.70 3.25
C GLN A 99 12.23 -9.10 3.40
N ASN A 100 11.85 -8.77 4.63
CA ASN A 100 10.53 -8.28 4.98
C ASN A 100 10.62 -6.90 5.65
N PRO A 101 10.52 -5.81 4.91
CA PRO A 101 10.50 -4.44 5.44
C PRO A 101 9.48 -4.22 6.54
N ILE A 102 8.33 -4.91 6.46
CA ILE A 102 7.27 -4.80 7.46
C ILE A 102 7.69 -5.28 8.85
N GLU A 103 8.59 -6.27 8.96
CA GLU A 103 9.11 -6.73 10.26
C GLU A 103 9.91 -5.62 10.96
N VAL A 104 10.64 -4.79 10.20
CA VAL A 104 11.37 -3.65 10.75
C VAL A 104 10.40 -2.59 11.27
N SER A 105 9.30 -2.32 10.53
CA SER A 105 8.23 -1.41 10.97
C SER A 105 7.54 -1.89 12.26
N ALA A 106 7.27 -3.20 12.36
CA ALA A 106 6.71 -3.82 13.57
C ALA A 106 7.68 -3.70 14.76
N MET A 107 8.98 -3.90 14.52
CA MET A 107 10.00 -3.75 15.55
C MET A 107 10.08 -2.31 16.07
N LEU A 108 9.93 -1.31 15.23
CA LEU A 108 9.85 0.10 15.62
C LEU A 108 8.65 0.35 16.56
N ILE A 109 7.47 -0.21 16.25
CA ILE A 109 6.29 -0.16 17.13
C ILE A 109 6.62 -0.79 18.50
N ASN A 110 7.17 -2.01 18.49
CA ASN A 110 7.49 -2.74 19.73
C ASN A 110 8.51 -1.98 20.61
N ARG A 111 9.49 -1.30 19.99
CA ARG A 111 10.44 -0.46 20.75
C ARG A 111 9.76 0.76 21.35
N GLN A 112 8.81 1.39 20.68
CA GLN A 112 8.03 2.52 21.23
C GLN A 112 7.10 2.10 22.38
N LEU A 113 6.68 0.82 22.44
CA LEU A 113 5.90 0.27 23.55
C LEU A 113 6.73 0.01 24.81
N GLY A 114 8.03 -0.15 24.65
CA GLY A 114 8.97 -0.41 25.72
C GLY A 114 9.40 0.84 26.51
N GLU A 115 10.45 0.70 27.29
CA GLU A 115 11.04 1.80 28.05
C GLU A 115 11.75 2.80 27.13
N LYS A 116 11.81 4.06 27.58
CA LYS A 116 12.59 5.10 26.86
C LYS A 116 14.07 4.69 26.77
N LEU A 117 14.72 5.17 25.73
CA LEU A 117 16.17 5.04 25.58
C LEU A 117 16.89 5.80 26.70
N SER A 118 18.17 5.46 26.94
CA SER A 118 19.02 6.15 27.91
C SER A 118 18.95 7.67 27.77
N LEU A 119 19.01 8.38 28.89
CA LEU A 119 18.88 9.83 28.98
C LEU A 119 17.51 10.37 28.54
N GLY A 120 16.46 9.54 28.56
CA GLY A 120 15.10 9.96 28.21
C GLY A 120 14.86 10.14 26.70
N ARG A 121 15.76 9.70 25.84
CA ARG A 121 15.58 9.77 24.38
C ARG A 121 14.38 8.92 23.93
N LEU A 122 13.73 9.36 22.86
CA LEU A 122 12.60 8.65 22.26
C LEU A 122 13.09 7.61 21.24
N HIS A 123 12.34 6.53 21.11
CA HIS A 123 12.51 5.59 20.01
C HIS A 123 12.09 6.23 18.70
N PRO A 124 12.78 5.95 17.59
CA PRO A 124 12.37 6.45 16.28
C PRO A 124 11.05 5.83 15.85
N SER A 125 10.19 6.64 15.21
CA SER A 125 9.00 6.15 14.51
C SER A 125 9.30 5.83 13.05
N VAL A 126 10.28 6.50 12.44
CA VAL A 126 10.63 6.33 11.02
C VAL A 126 12.13 6.25 10.86
N LEU A 127 12.59 5.27 10.09
CA LEU A 127 13.98 5.12 9.67
C LEU A 127 14.03 4.94 8.16
N VAL A 128 15.11 5.42 7.50
CA VAL A 128 15.22 5.38 6.04
C VAL A 128 16.60 4.90 5.56
N GLY A 129 16.63 4.31 4.36
CA GLY A 129 17.84 3.97 3.64
C GLY A 129 18.80 3.05 4.41
N GLU A 130 20.09 3.30 4.27
CA GLU A 130 21.14 2.50 4.92
C GLU A 130 21.05 2.55 6.46
N GLY A 131 20.64 3.69 7.05
CA GLY A 131 20.40 3.81 8.48
C GLY A 131 19.33 2.85 8.98
N ALA A 132 18.23 2.67 8.23
CA ALA A 132 17.19 1.70 8.54
C ALA A 132 17.73 0.26 8.47
N SER A 133 18.53 -0.07 7.43
CA SER A 133 19.11 -1.40 7.26
C SER A 133 20.09 -1.74 8.39
N GLN A 134 20.96 -0.81 8.76
CA GLN A 134 21.92 -0.99 9.85
C GLN A 134 21.19 -1.15 11.21
N TRP A 135 20.19 -0.34 11.47
CA TRP A 135 19.38 -0.45 12.67
C TRP A 135 18.64 -1.79 12.74
N ALA A 136 18.06 -2.25 11.63
CA ALA A 136 17.38 -3.54 11.55
C ALA A 136 18.35 -4.69 11.92
N VAL A 137 19.53 -4.72 11.34
CA VAL A 137 20.57 -5.74 11.65
C VAL A 137 21.01 -5.68 13.10
N ALA A 138 21.24 -4.48 13.65
CA ALA A 138 21.62 -4.29 15.06
C ALA A 138 20.52 -4.75 16.02
N ASN A 139 19.27 -4.87 15.56
CA ASN A 139 18.12 -5.36 16.33
C ASN A 139 17.70 -6.80 16.01
N GLY A 140 18.54 -7.56 15.26
CA GLY A 140 18.34 -9.00 15.04
C GLY A 140 17.66 -9.39 13.74
N ILE A 141 17.36 -8.46 12.84
CA ILE A 141 16.91 -8.78 11.48
C ILE A 141 18.10 -9.25 10.65
N HIS A 142 17.96 -10.37 9.96
CA HIS A 142 19.03 -10.89 9.12
C HIS A 142 19.25 -10.01 7.89
N LYS A 143 20.51 -9.59 7.68
CA LYS A 143 20.92 -8.95 6.43
C LYS A 143 20.93 -9.99 5.31
N MET A 144 20.37 -9.65 4.16
CA MET A 144 20.40 -10.47 2.97
C MET A 144 20.98 -9.72 1.78
N ASP A 145 21.36 -10.46 0.73
CA ASP A 145 21.72 -9.86 -0.55
C ASP A 145 20.46 -9.31 -1.24
N PRO A 146 20.36 -8.00 -1.49
CA PRO A 146 19.17 -7.41 -2.12
C PRO A 146 18.81 -8.04 -3.48
N ARG A 147 19.79 -8.63 -4.19
CA ARG A 147 19.57 -9.29 -5.47
C ARG A 147 18.63 -10.51 -5.37
N LEU A 148 18.52 -11.14 -4.19
CA LEU A 148 17.62 -12.27 -3.96
C LEU A 148 16.13 -11.87 -3.97
N LEU A 149 15.83 -10.57 -3.83
CA LEU A 149 14.48 -10.03 -3.95
C LEU A 149 14.05 -9.80 -5.41
N ILE A 150 15.03 -9.76 -6.33
CA ILE A 150 14.76 -9.57 -7.76
C ILE A 150 14.22 -10.88 -8.34
N THR A 151 13.09 -10.81 -9.02
CA THR A 151 12.50 -11.92 -9.77
C THR A 151 12.80 -11.75 -11.26
N ASP A 152 12.70 -12.84 -12.04
CA ASP A 152 12.82 -12.78 -13.51
C ASP A 152 11.83 -11.79 -14.12
N GLU A 153 10.62 -11.69 -13.54
CA GLU A 153 9.57 -10.78 -14.00
C GLU A 153 9.93 -9.32 -13.71
N SER A 154 10.35 -8.99 -12.47
CA SER A 154 10.76 -7.62 -12.12
C SER A 154 12.01 -7.17 -12.89
N GLN A 155 12.95 -8.08 -13.15
CA GLN A 155 14.11 -7.82 -13.99
C GLN A 155 13.72 -7.57 -15.45
N LYS A 156 12.81 -8.37 -16.00
CA LYS A 156 12.28 -8.18 -17.37
C LYS A 156 11.58 -6.83 -17.52
N THR A 157 10.72 -6.47 -16.56
CA THR A 157 10.04 -5.18 -16.52
C THR A 157 11.03 -4.02 -16.46
N TYR A 158 12.03 -4.10 -15.56
CA TYR A 158 13.11 -3.11 -15.50
C TYR A 158 13.82 -2.92 -16.82
N ASN A 159 14.24 -4.02 -17.47
CA ASN A 159 14.96 -3.97 -18.73
C ASN A 159 14.12 -3.33 -19.85
N ASN A 160 12.82 -3.63 -19.89
CA ASN A 160 11.89 -3.05 -20.87
C ASN A 160 11.73 -1.53 -20.66
N HIS A 161 11.46 -1.11 -19.43
CA HIS A 161 11.29 0.31 -19.08
C HIS A 161 12.60 1.09 -19.28
N LYS A 162 13.72 0.52 -18.89
CA LYS A 162 15.04 1.15 -19.08
C LYS A 162 15.34 1.37 -20.55
N ARG A 163 15.09 0.38 -21.41
CA ARG A 163 15.26 0.51 -22.87
C ARG A 163 14.37 1.60 -23.47
N LYS A 164 13.09 1.70 -23.03
CA LYS A 164 12.19 2.77 -23.48
C LYS A 164 12.71 4.14 -23.07
N LEU A 165 13.12 4.29 -21.81
CA LEU A 165 13.69 5.54 -21.28
C LEU A 165 14.95 5.95 -22.06
N ASP A 166 15.87 5.02 -22.30
CA ASP A 166 17.12 5.28 -23.02
C ASP A 166 16.87 5.67 -24.49
N SER A 167 15.89 5.00 -25.14
CA SER A 167 15.47 5.34 -26.52
C SER A 167 14.85 6.75 -26.58
N HIS A 168 14.00 7.12 -25.63
CA HIS A 168 13.43 8.45 -25.52
C HIS A 168 14.52 9.52 -25.34
N ASN A 169 15.44 9.32 -24.42
CA ASN A 169 16.54 10.24 -24.14
C ASN A 169 17.44 10.45 -25.38
N GLN A 170 17.70 9.39 -26.18
CA GLN A 170 18.43 9.49 -27.42
C GLN A 170 17.68 10.32 -28.48
N LYS A 171 16.35 10.14 -28.62
CA LYS A 171 15.53 10.96 -29.54
C LYS A 171 15.57 12.43 -29.14
N VAL A 172 15.35 12.75 -27.85
CA VAL A 172 15.42 14.13 -27.32
C VAL A 172 16.78 14.76 -27.55
N SER A 173 17.86 14.01 -27.31
CA SER A 173 19.24 14.50 -27.51
C SER A 173 19.55 14.76 -28.98
N LYS A 174 19.02 13.95 -29.91
CA LYS A 174 19.14 14.16 -31.36
C LYS A 174 18.35 15.39 -31.80
N LYS A 175 17.10 15.57 -31.31
CA LYS A 175 16.26 16.73 -31.65
C LYS A 175 16.92 18.02 -31.18
N ARG A 176 17.42 18.12 -29.96
CA ARG A 176 18.17 19.30 -29.46
C ARG A 176 19.41 19.65 -30.28
N LYS A 177 20.06 18.67 -30.92
CA LYS A 177 21.20 18.93 -31.82
C LYS A 177 20.77 19.47 -33.21
N ILE A 178 19.56 19.13 -33.64
CA ILE A 178 18.97 19.56 -34.92
C ILE A 178 18.38 20.97 -34.77
N ASP A 179 17.68 21.27 -33.65
CA ASP A 179 17.06 22.59 -33.40
C ASP A 179 18.09 23.73 -33.25
N HIS A 180 19.39 23.41 -33.01
CA HIS A 180 20.47 24.42 -33.13
C HIS A 180 20.87 24.73 -34.58
N GLN A 181 20.20 24.12 -35.59
CA GLN A 181 20.54 24.29 -37.02
C GLN A 181 19.39 24.70 -37.95
N SER A 182 18.14 24.78 -37.44
CA SER A 182 16.99 25.21 -38.26
C SER A 182 15.82 25.69 -37.42
N ASP A 183 15.36 26.92 -37.69
CA ASP A 183 14.01 27.37 -37.36
C ASP A 183 13.01 26.60 -38.26
N ASP A 184 12.05 26.00 -37.68
CA ASP A 184 10.75 25.52 -38.13
C ASP A 184 10.47 24.01 -37.97
N LYS A 185 9.32 23.81 -37.40
CA LYS A 185 8.32 22.72 -37.38
C LYS A 185 8.12 22.01 -36.06
N ASN A 186 6.96 22.31 -35.47
CA ASN A 186 6.24 21.52 -34.48
C ASN A 186 5.94 20.11 -35.03
N GLU A 187 6.73 19.13 -34.71
CA GLU A 187 6.33 17.73 -34.80
C GLU A 187 5.83 17.29 -33.42
N GLU A 188 4.57 16.90 -33.38
CA GLU A 188 3.94 16.29 -32.20
C GLU A 188 4.81 15.13 -31.73
N ILE A 189 5.13 15.15 -30.44
CA ILE A 189 5.74 14.02 -29.77
C ILE A 189 4.65 12.94 -29.72
N GLU A 190 4.79 11.87 -30.52
CA GLU A 190 3.94 10.69 -30.35
C GLU A 190 3.95 10.29 -28.87
N ASP A 191 2.80 10.39 -28.23
CA ASP A 191 2.55 9.90 -26.88
C ASP A 191 2.99 8.43 -26.85
N LEU A 192 4.01 8.16 -26.06
CA LEU A 192 4.37 6.79 -25.72
C LEU A 192 3.14 6.22 -25.01
N GLN A 193 2.39 5.35 -25.71
CA GLN A 193 1.35 4.57 -25.08
C GLN A 193 1.91 4.01 -23.77
N GLU A 194 1.37 4.49 -22.65
CA GLU A 194 1.72 3.97 -21.33
C GLU A 194 1.52 2.46 -21.37
N ASP A 195 2.58 1.72 -21.04
CA ASP A 195 2.46 0.28 -20.87
C ASP A 195 1.46 0.05 -19.74
N LYS A 196 0.28 -0.44 -20.08
CA LYS A 196 -0.76 -0.84 -19.09
C LYS A 196 -0.27 -1.90 -18.09
N ASP A 197 0.93 -2.43 -18.30
CA ASP A 197 1.59 -3.38 -17.42
C ASP A 197 2.40 -2.72 -16.28
N VAL A 198 2.31 -1.40 -16.09
CA VAL A 198 2.91 -0.72 -14.93
C VAL A 198 2.02 -1.00 -13.71
N VAL A 199 2.28 -2.13 -13.10
CA VAL A 199 1.63 -2.53 -11.83
C VAL A 199 2.17 -1.61 -10.73
N GLN A 200 1.35 -0.66 -10.29
CA GLN A 200 1.62 0.24 -9.15
C GLN A 200 0.98 -0.36 -7.89
N ASP A 201 1.40 -1.57 -7.50
CA ASP A 201 0.68 -2.33 -6.49
C ASP A 201 1.36 -2.30 -5.12
N THR A 202 1.10 -1.25 -4.34
CA THR A 202 1.30 -1.28 -2.90
C THR A 202 0.39 -2.35 -2.31
N VAL A 203 0.90 -3.22 -1.45
CA VAL A 203 0.10 -4.22 -0.72
C VAL A 203 -0.27 -3.71 0.66
N GLY A 204 -1.39 -4.17 1.19
CA GLY A 204 -1.80 -3.75 2.53
C GLY A 204 -2.74 -4.72 3.21
N ALA A 205 -2.84 -4.57 4.53
CA ALA A 205 -3.73 -5.33 5.38
C ALA A 205 -4.28 -4.49 6.52
N VAL A 206 -5.48 -4.83 6.97
CA VAL A 206 -6.12 -4.27 8.15
C VAL A 206 -6.65 -5.42 9.01
N VAL A 207 -6.39 -5.40 10.31
CA VAL A 207 -6.79 -6.44 11.25
C VAL A 207 -7.47 -5.82 12.46
N MET A 208 -8.54 -6.45 12.91
CA MET A 208 -9.12 -6.28 14.24
C MET A 208 -8.94 -7.60 15.01
N ASP A 209 -8.30 -7.57 16.17
CA ASP A 209 -8.10 -8.75 17.02
C ASP A 209 -9.30 -9.05 17.93
N THR A 210 -9.23 -10.14 18.67
CA THR A 210 -10.29 -10.57 19.61
C THR A 210 -10.52 -9.60 20.77
N ARG A 211 -9.58 -8.68 21.02
CA ARG A 211 -9.68 -7.59 22.01
C ARG A 211 -10.16 -6.27 21.39
N ARG A 212 -10.58 -6.31 20.12
CA ARG A 212 -11.05 -5.14 19.36
C ARG A 212 -9.97 -4.10 19.07
N ASN A 213 -8.69 -4.45 19.19
CA ASN A 213 -7.62 -3.58 18.74
C ASN A 213 -7.51 -3.66 17.22
N ILE A 214 -7.30 -2.50 16.58
CA ILE A 214 -7.15 -2.38 15.13
C ILE A 214 -5.71 -2.02 14.82
N ALA A 215 -5.15 -2.68 13.81
CA ALA A 215 -3.88 -2.31 13.21
C ALA A 215 -3.97 -2.36 11.68
N SER A 216 -3.26 -1.46 11.03
CA SER A 216 -3.16 -1.36 9.57
C SER A 216 -1.70 -1.34 9.14
N ALA A 217 -1.38 -2.01 8.05
CA ALA A 217 -0.02 -2.09 7.53
C ALA A 217 0.02 -2.08 6.01
N VAL A 218 1.08 -1.51 5.45
CA VAL A 218 1.34 -1.46 4.01
C VAL A 218 2.81 -1.71 3.70
N SER A 219 3.08 -2.24 2.51
CA SER A 219 4.42 -2.40 1.97
C SER A 219 4.44 -2.19 0.46
N SER A 220 5.54 -1.65 -0.08
CA SER A 220 5.68 -1.34 -1.50
C SER A 220 7.13 -1.32 -1.95
N GLY A 221 7.39 -1.80 -3.17
CA GLY A 221 8.63 -1.55 -3.91
C GLY A 221 8.66 -0.19 -4.61
N GLY A 222 7.57 0.57 -4.55
CA GLY A 222 7.43 1.84 -5.27
C GLY A 222 7.27 1.67 -6.77
N ILE A 223 7.50 2.74 -7.52
CA ILE A 223 7.39 2.76 -8.98
C ILE A 223 8.66 2.23 -9.67
N SER A 224 8.49 1.68 -10.86
CA SER A 224 9.61 1.24 -11.71
C SER A 224 10.49 2.44 -12.11
N LEU A 225 11.80 2.22 -12.14
CA LEU A 225 12.83 3.24 -12.44
C LEU A 225 12.81 4.45 -11.49
N LYS A 226 12.24 4.33 -10.29
CA LYS A 226 12.27 5.41 -9.30
C LYS A 226 13.70 5.89 -9.02
N GLN A 227 13.83 7.15 -8.62
CA GLN A 227 15.12 7.65 -8.12
C GLN A 227 15.52 6.89 -6.85
N PRO A 228 16.81 6.56 -6.67
CA PRO A 228 17.28 5.99 -5.41
C PRO A 228 16.91 6.88 -4.22
N GLY A 229 16.32 6.29 -3.19
CA GLY A 229 15.85 7.03 -2.02
C GLY A 229 14.46 7.65 -2.17
N ARG A 230 13.77 7.52 -3.32
CA ARG A 230 12.37 7.97 -3.46
C ARG A 230 11.47 7.16 -2.54
N LEU A 231 10.68 7.82 -1.73
CA LEU A 231 9.67 7.24 -0.85
C LEU A 231 8.28 7.28 -1.50
N GLY A 232 7.59 6.14 -1.42
CA GLY A 232 6.16 6.05 -1.73
C GLY A 232 5.29 6.24 -0.48
N PRO A 233 3.94 6.22 -0.63
CA PRO A 233 3.01 6.41 0.48
C PRO A 233 3.16 5.37 1.59
N ALA A 234 3.69 4.19 1.30
CA ALA A 234 3.87 3.11 2.26
C ALA A 234 4.83 3.47 3.41
N ALA A 235 5.71 4.46 3.26
CA ALA A 235 6.58 4.97 4.33
C ALA A 235 6.08 6.24 5.00
N ILE A 236 5.00 6.86 4.50
CA ILE A 236 4.57 8.20 4.91
C ILE A 236 3.37 8.14 5.85
N TYR A 237 3.51 8.80 7.01
CA TYR A 237 2.49 8.90 8.06
C TYR A 237 1.14 9.39 7.51
N GLY A 238 0.09 8.59 7.69
CA GLY A 238 -1.25 8.89 7.25
C GLY A 238 -1.52 8.76 5.74
N ALA A 239 -0.49 8.54 4.91
CA ALA A 239 -0.65 8.36 3.48
C ALA A 239 -0.97 6.90 3.12
N GLY A 240 -0.11 5.95 3.51
CA GLY A 240 -0.26 4.54 3.16
C GLY A 240 -1.22 3.77 4.07
N CYS A 241 -1.17 4.00 5.38
CA CYS A 241 -2.04 3.33 6.34
C CYS A 241 -2.46 4.24 7.48
N TRP A 242 -3.60 3.90 8.11
CA TRP A 242 -4.11 4.54 9.30
C TRP A 242 -4.88 3.54 10.16
N ALA A 243 -4.78 3.64 11.50
CA ALA A 243 -5.57 2.85 12.42
C ALA A 243 -5.97 3.67 13.65
N TYR A 244 -7.19 3.40 14.12
CA TYR A 244 -7.77 4.04 15.29
C TYR A 244 -8.77 3.08 15.93
N ASN A 245 -8.59 2.75 17.23
CA ASN A 245 -9.55 1.91 17.92
C ASN A 245 -10.86 2.65 18.18
N GLN A 246 -11.93 1.90 18.28
CA GLN A 246 -13.25 2.42 18.67
C GLN A 246 -13.16 3.14 20.02
N ARG A 247 -13.82 4.28 20.13
CA ARG A 247 -13.96 5.12 21.32
C ARG A 247 -15.40 5.63 21.42
N PRO A 248 -15.90 6.07 22.59
CA PRO A 248 -17.23 6.63 22.73
C PRO A 248 -17.52 7.72 21.69
N GLY A 249 -18.60 7.58 20.92
CA GLY A 249 -19.03 8.49 19.86
C GLY A 249 -18.20 8.39 18.57
N LYS A 250 -17.32 7.39 18.42
CA LYS A 250 -16.52 7.23 17.20
C LYS A 250 -16.24 5.75 16.90
N PRO A 251 -16.52 5.29 15.68
CA PRO A 251 -16.15 3.94 15.28
C PRO A 251 -14.62 3.75 15.27
N GLY A 252 -14.20 2.50 15.49
CA GLY A 252 -12.84 2.09 15.20
C GLY A 252 -12.65 1.96 13.70
N VAL A 253 -11.53 2.43 13.16
CA VAL A 253 -11.26 2.43 11.72
C VAL A 253 -9.83 2.03 11.46
N GLY A 254 -9.63 1.12 10.49
CA GLY A 254 -8.35 0.88 9.87
C GLY A 254 -8.43 1.10 8.37
N THR A 255 -7.46 1.78 7.78
CA THR A 255 -7.41 2.03 6.33
C THR A 255 -6.02 1.77 5.78
N VAL A 256 -5.97 1.29 4.53
CA VAL A 256 -4.75 1.12 3.74
C VAL A 256 -5.01 1.55 2.30
N THR A 257 -3.99 2.09 1.64
CA THR A 257 -4.11 2.67 0.29
C THR A 257 -3.09 2.10 -0.69
N SER A 258 -3.42 2.17 -1.97
CA SER A 258 -2.55 1.81 -3.10
C SER A 258 -2.86 2.71 -4.30
N GLY A 259 -1.89 2.96 -5.20
CA GLY A 259 -2.08 3.76 -6.41
C GLY A 259 -0.92 4.73 -6.66
N SER A 260 -1.20 5.87 -7.32
CA SER A 260 -0.20 6.91 -7.60
C SER A 260 0.35 7.51 -6.31
N GLY A 261 1.60 7.15 -5.99
CA GLY A 261 2.21 7.44 -4.71
C GLY A 261 2.20 8.91 -4.33
N GLU A 262 2.59 9.77 -5.26
CA GLU A 262 2.66 11.23 -5.06
C GLU A 262 1.29 11.85 -4.80
N HIS A 263 0.22 11.35 -5.46
CA HIS A 263 -1.15 11.79 -5.22
C HIS A 263 -1.60 11.41 -3.80
N ILE A 264 -1.35 10.15 -3.40
CA ILE A 264 -1.70 9.64 -2.07
C ILE A 264 -0.94 10.37 -0.96
N ILE A 265 0.34 10.71 -1.19
CA ILE A 265 1.14 11.49 -0.22
C ILE A 265 0.61 12.91 -0.07
N ARG A 266 0.37 13.63 -1.20
CA ARG A 266 -0.13 15.02 -1.18
C ARG A 266 -1.49 15.15 -0.48
N THR A 267 -2.29 14.09 -0.49
CA THR A 267 -3.64 14.05 0.08
C THR A 267 -3.74 13.35 1.43
N VAL A 268 -2.66 12.74 1.92
CA VAL A 268 -2.65 11.95 3.18
C VAL A 268 -3.82 10.97 3.23
N LEU A 269 -4.08 10.31 2.10
CA LEU A 269 -5.37 9.69 1.75
C LEU A 269 -5.88 8.67 2.77
N ALA A 270 -5.02 7.81 3.34
CA ALA A 270 -5.44 6.80 4.30
C ALA A 270 -6.08 7.45 5.55
N ARG A 271 -5.43 8.49 6.08
CA ARG A 271 -5.93 9.22 7.25
C ARG A 271 -7.21 9.98 6.93
N GLU A 272 -7.27 10.69 5.80
CA GLU A 272 -8.47 11.48 5.44
C GLU A 272 -9.69 10.58 5.22
N CYS A 273 -9.55 9.41 4.57
CA CYS A 273 -10.61 8.42 4.47
C CYS A 273 -11.07 7.93 5.85
N ALA A 274 -10.13 7.59 6.74
CA ALA A 274 -10.44 7.15 8.10
C ALA A 274 -11.17 8.23 8.91
N MET A 275 -10.70 9.47 8.84
CA MET A 275 -11.31 10.61 9.54
C MET A 275 -12.70 10.95 9.00
N SER A 276 -12.92 10.79 7.69
CA SER A 276 -14.25 10.98 7.09
C SER A 276 -15.24 9.89 7.54
N ILE A 277 -14.81 8.62 7.59
CA ILE A 277 -15.63 7.53 8.16
C ILE A 277 -16.02 7.83 9.61
N GLN A 278 -15.12 8.38 10.42
CA GLN A 278 -15.42 8.70 11.82
C GLN A 278 -16.33 9.91 12.03
N ARG A 279 -16.53 10.75 11.02
CA ARG A 279 -17.42 11.92 11.07
C ARG A 279 -18.87 11.61 10.65
N GLU A 280 -19.04 10.53 9.89
CA GLU A 280 -20.31 10.14 9.31
C GLU A 280 -20.97 9.00 10.11
N ASN A 281 -22.29 9.00 10.18
CA ASN A 281 -23.04 7.93 10.81
C ASN A 281 -23.11 6.64 9.96
N ASN A 282 -22.71 6.73 8.70
CA ASN A 282 -22.68 5.62 7.76
C ASN A 282 -21.26 5.47 7.19
N ALA A 283 -20.63 4.35 7.46
CA ALA A 283 -19.25 4.10 7.08
C ALA A 283 -19.02 4.14 5.56
N SER A 284 -19.96 3.62 4.78
CA SER A 284 -19.90 3.67 3.31
C SER A 284 -20.00 5.09 2.78
N LEU A 285 -20.89 5.92 3.33
CA LEU A 285 -20.99 7.33 2.97
C LEU A 285 -19.70 8.06 3.35
N GLY A 286 -19.18 7.83 4.56
CA GLY A 286 -17.94 8.43 5.04
C GLY A 286 -16.74 8.09 4.16
N LEU A 287 -16.59 6.81 3.78
CA LEU A 287 -15.52 6.42 2.86
C LEU A 287 -15.67 7.06 1.48
N SER A 288 -16.90 7.07 0.93
CA SER A 288 -17.17 7.67 -0.39
C SER A 288 -16.83 9.15 -0.42
N GLN A 289 -17.30 9.90 0.58
CA GLN A 289 -17.03 11.34 0.69
C GLN A 289 -15.56 11.62 0.91
N GLY A 290 -14.92 10.93 1.88
CA GLY A 290 -13.52 11.10 2.19
C GLY A 290 -12.62 10.84 0.98
N PHE A 291 -12.88 9.77 0.23
CA PHE A 291 -12.12 9.45 -0.96
C PHE A 291 -12.33 10.49 -2.08
N LYS A 292 -13.57 10.89 -2.35
CA LYS A 292 -13.87 11.90 -3.39
C LYS A 292 -13.27 13.25 -3.07
N GLN A 293 -13.53 13.78 -1.86
CA GLN A 293 -13.05 15.10 -1.44
C GLN A 293 -11.53 15.16 -1.36
N SER A 294 -10.89 14.11 -0.81
CA SER A 294 -9.45 14.12 -0.61
C SER A 294 -8.66 13.76 -1.88
N LEU A 295 -9.21 12.99 -2.82
CA LEU A 295 -8.52 12.59 -4.04
C LEU A 295 -9.08 13.24 -5.29
N LEU A 296 -10.34 12.92 -5.66
CA LEU A 296 -10.90 13.29 -6.96
C LEU A 296 -11.14 14.81 -7.07
N GLU A 297 -11.62 15.42 -6.01
CA GLU A 297 -12.01 16.84 -5.92
C GLU A 297 -10.96 17.67 -5.17
N SER A 298 -9.81 17.06 -4.85
CA SER A 298 -8.77 17.70 -4.06
C SER A 298 -8.12 18.87 -4.81
N GLU A 299 -8.05 20.02 -4.15
CA GLU A 299 -7.33 21.18 -4.64
C GLU A 299 -5.81 20.95 -4.77
N PHE A 300 -5.26 20.02 -3.96
CA PHE A 300 -3.86 19.61 -4.07
C PHE A 300 -3.54 18.85 -5.36
N LEU A 301 -4.58 18.38 -6.08
CA LEU A 301 -4.48 17.62 -7.33
C LEU A 301 -5.28 18.27 -8.46
N SER A 302 -5.48 19.59 -8.41
CA SER A 302 -6.27 20.33 -9.41
C SER A 302 -5.69 20.25 -10.82
N GLU A 303 -4.37 20.14 -10.95
CA GLU A 303 -3.67 20.02 -12.23
C GLU A 303 -3.63 18.59 -12.80
N GLU A 304 -4.08 17.60 -12.00
CA GLU A 304 -4.03 16.20 -12.38
C GLU A 304 -5.34 15.77 -13.03
N GLU A 305 -5.31 15.39 -14.31
CA GLU A 305 -6.50 14.91 -15.02
C GLU A 305 -6.95 13.52 -14.55
N GLU A 306 -6.01 12.65 -14.22
CA GLU A 306 -6.24 11.27 -13.80
C GLU A 306 -5.65 11.01 -12.42
N LYS A 307 -6.46 10.48 -11.52
CA LYS A 307 -6.11 10.28 -10.11
C LYS A 307 -6.31 8.83 -9.71
N TYR A 308 -5.23 8.06 -9.78
CA TYR A 308 -5.25 6.61 -9.53
C TYR A 308 -5.01 6.32 -8.06
N ALA A 309 -6.02 5.78 -7.38
CA ALA A 309 -5.88 5.24 -6.03
C ALA A 309 -6.93 4.18 -5.74
N GLY A 310 -6.64 3.37 -4.71
CA GLY A 310 -7.57 2.48 -4.06
C GLY A 310 -7.40 2.57 -2.55
N VAL A 311 -8.47 2.30 -1.83
CA VAL A 311 -8.52 2.25 -0.37
C VAL A 311 -9.25 0.98 0.06
N LEU A 312 -8.72 0.32 1.09
CA LEU A 312 -9.38 -0.74 1.83
C LEU A 312 -9.55 -0.25 3.27
N ALA A 313 -10.76 -0.38 3.81
CA ALA A 313 -11.09 0.02 5.16
C ALA A 313 -11.75 -1.12 5.93
N LEU A 314 -11.45 -1.21 7.21
CA LEU A 314 -12.16 -1.98 8.22
C LEU A 314 -12.80 -0.98 9.20
N VAL A 315 -14.08 -1.13 9.46
CA VAL A 315 -14.81 -0.30 10.42
C VAL A 315 -15.40 -1.19 11.51
N HIS A 316 -15.23 -0.79 12.76
CA HIS A 316 -15.83 -1.41 13.93
C HIS A 316 -16.75 -0.40 14.61
N ASN A 317 -18.06 -0.62 14.50
CA ASN A 317 -19.09 0.26 14.99
C ASN A 317 -19.33 0.12 16.49
N GLU A 318 -19.99 1.11 17.10
CA GLU A 318 -20.31 1.12 18.54
C GLU A 318 -21.26 -0.01 18.96
N ASP A 319 -22.13 -0.47 18.06
CA ASP A 319 -23.02 -1.61 18.25
C ASP A 319 -22.31 -2.98 18.13
N ASN A 320 -20.97 -2.98 18.05
CA ASN A 320 -20.12 -4.14 17.82
C ASN A 320 -20.31 -4.83 16.47
N THR A 321 -20.96 -4.20 15.49
CA THR A 321 -20.90 -4.64 14.10
C THR A 321 -19.58 -4.25 13.47
N ALA A 322 -19.18 -4.97 12.41
CA ALA A 322 -17.99 -4.63 11.65
C ALA A 322 -18.26 -4.71 10.14
N GLU A 323 -17.57 -3.86 9.41
CA GLU A 323 -17.69 -3.75 7.95
C GLU A 323 -16.32 -3.71 7.30
N VAL A 324 -16.20 -4.34 6.14
CA VAL A 324 -15.04 -4.20 5.25
C VAL A 324 -15.49 -3.44 4.02
N LEU A 325 -14.86 -2.30 3.76
CA LEU A 325 -15.16 -1.40 2.66
C LEU A 325 -13.95 -1.28 1.75
N TRP A 326 -14.15 -1.17 0.46
CA TRP A 326 -13.08 -0.84 -0.48
C TRP A 326 -13.60 -0.02 -1.65
N GLY A 327 -12.75 0.84 -2.16
CA GLY A 327 -13.06 1.63 -3.33
C GLY A 327 -11.79 1.99 -4.10
N HIS A 328 -11.94 2.19 -5.41
CA HIS A 328 -10.80 2.53 -6.27
C HIS A 328 -11.22 3.27 -7.53
N THR A 329 -10.25 4.00 -8.12
CA THR A 329 -10.35 4.64 -9.43
C THR A 329 -9.51 3.94 -10.50
N THR A 330 -8.80 2.89 -10.14
CA THR A 330 -7.93 2.09 -11.03
C THR A 330 -8.75 1.04 -11.79
N ASP A 331 -8.15 0.39 -12.80
CA ASP A 331 -8.80 -0.69 -13.55
C ASP A 331 -9.33 -1.80 -12.64
N SER A 332 -8.56 -2.14 -11.61
CA SER A 332 -8.91 -3.21 -10.67
C SER A 332 -8.23 -3.08 -9.31
N MET A 333 -8.81 -3.75 -8.32
CA MET A 333 -8.25 -3.93 -6.98
C MET A 333 -8.60 -5.33 -6.47
N CYS A 334 -7.60 -6.12 -6.06
CA CYS A 334 -7.84 -7.44 -5.47
C CYS A 334 -7.95 -7.32 -3.95
N VAL A 335 -9.09 -7.71 -3.39
CA VAL A 335 -9.40 -7.64 -1.95
C VAL A 335 -9.80 -9.01 -1.44
N GLY A 336 -9.19 -9.44 -0.34
CA GLY A 336 -9.60 -10.62 0.41
C GLY A 336 -9.93 -10.26 1.86
N TYR A 337 -10.95 -10.92 2.44
CA TYR A 337 -11.30 -10.72 3.84
C TYR A 337 -11.90 -11.98 4.47
N MET A 338 -11.77 -12.06 5.79
CA MET A 338 -12.37 -13.12 6.61
C MET A 338 -12.63 -12.58 8.02
N SER A 339 -13.65 -13.12 8.67
CA SER A 339 -13.96 -12.84 10.08
C SER A 339 -14.36 -14.13 10.79
N SER A 340 -14.51 -14.05 12.11
CA SER A 340 -15.00 -15.18 12.94
C SER A 340 -16.44 -15.61 12.58
N SER A 341 -17.21 -14.76 11.91
CA SER A 341 -18.58 -15.07 11.48
C SER A 341 -18.63 -15.78 10.11
N LEU A 342 -17.54 -15.75 9.33
CA LEU A 342 -17.46 -16.34 8.00
C LEU A 342 -16.86 -17.74 8.03
N LYS A 343 -17.52 -18.70 7.37
CA LYS A 343 -17.02 -20.10 7.26
C LYS A 343 -15.77 -20.22 6.37
N LYS A 344 -15.53 -19.28 5.46
CA LYS A 344 -14.42 -19.29 4.50
C LYS A 344 -14.07 -17.84 4.07
N PRO A 345 -12.82 -17.59 3.68
CA PRO A 345 -12.43 -16.31 3.12
C PRO A 345 -13.27 -15.92 1.91
N LYS A 346 -13.58 -14.64 1.82
CA LYS A 346 -14.16 -14.02 0.62
C LYS A 346 -13.06 -13.27 -0.10
N VAL A 347 -12.98 -13.41 -1.41
CA VAL A 347 -12.02 -12.69 -2.24
C VAL A 347 -12.72 -12.15 -3.47
N VAL A 348 -12.47 -10.88 -3.77
CA VAL A 348 -13.06 -10.15 -4.87
C VAL A 348 -11.95 -9.50 -5.69
N MET A 349 -11.98 -9.71 -7.01
CA MET A 349 -11.29 -8.82 -7.95
C MET A 349 -12.27 -7.72 -8.33
N SER A 350 -12.20 -6.60 -7.63
CA SER A 350 -13.01 -5.42 -7.95
C SER A 350 -12.50 -4.81 -9.25
N ARG A 351 -13.41 -4.48 -10.17
CA ARG A 351 -13.10 -3.84 -11.46
C ARG A 351 -14.01 -2.64 -11.66
N LEU A 352 -13.56 -1.64 -12.37
CA LEU A 352 -14.43 -0.56 -12.80
C LEU A 352 -15.59 -1.12 -13.63
N PRO A 353 -16.80 -0.57 -13.47
CA PRO A 353 -17.94 -0.96 -14.30
C PRO A 353 -17.69 -0.61 -15.78
N THR A 354 -18.44 -1.28 -16.66
CA THR A 354 -18.38 -1.01 -18.10
C THR A 354 -18.63 0.48 -18.38
N GLY A 355 -17.73 1.10 -19.14
CA GLY A 355 -17.76 2.54 -19.43
C GLY A 355 -17.08 3.42 -18.37
N GLY A 356 -16.59 2.84 -17.27
CA GLY A 356 -15.77 3.56 -16.31
C GLY A 356 -14.39 3.91 -16.89
N ILE A 357 -13.90 5.10 -16.57
CA ILE A 357 -12.60 5.61 -17.02
C ILE A 357 -11.63 5.54 -15.82
N PRO A 358 -10.53 4.75 -15.92
CA PRO A 358 -9.51 4.71 -14.88
C PRO A 358 -8.98 6.11 -14.56
N GLY A 359 -8.74 6.39 -13.28
CA GLY A 359 -8.31 7.71 -12.81
C GLY A 359 -9.41 8.77 -12.68
N LYS A 360 -10.61 8.55 -13.26
CA LYS A 360 -11.75 9.50 -13.24
C LYS A 360 -13.01 8.90 -12.61
N SER A 361 -13.30 7.63 -12.90
CA SER A 361 -14.46 6.92 -12.34
C SER A 361 -14.11 6.26 -11.02
N PHE A 362 -15.02 6.33 -10.05
CA PHE A 362 -14.88 5.71 -8.74
C PHE A 362 -15.88 4.57 -8.55
N THR A 363 -15.41 3.42 -8.12
CA THR A 363 -16.25 2.31 -7.68
C THR A 363 -15.96 1.99 -6.22
N MET A 364 -17.02 1.65 -5.48
CA MET A 364 -16.92 1.30 -4.06
C MET A 364 -17.87 0.17 -3.71
N LEU A 365 -17.45 -0.72 -2.82
CA LEU A 365 -18.24 -1.80 -2.25
C LEU A 365 -18.03 -1.86 -0.74
N GLY A 366 -19.06 -2.32 -0.03
CA GLY A 366 -19.02 -2.56 1.41
C GLY A 366 -19.72 -3.86 1.77
N MET A 367 -19.19 -4.58 2.75
CA MET A 367 -19.70 -5.86 3.21
C MET A 367 -19.69 -5.92 4.72
N PRO A 368 -20.84 -6.21 5.37
CA PRO A 368 -20.86 -6.56 6.79
C PRO A 368 -20.12 -7.88 7.01
N VAL A 369 -19.41 -8.01 8.13
CA VAL A 369 -18.56 -9.16 8.45
C VAL A 369 -18.77 -9.68 9.88
#